data_2f14b9c065a625559ca825f476c8d913
#
_entry.id   2f14b9c065a625559ca825f476c8d913
#
_cell.length_a   1.000
_cell.length_b   1.000
_cell.length_c   1.000
_cell.angle_alpha   90.00
_cell.angle_beta   90.00
_cell.angle_gamma   90.00
#
_symmetry.space_group_name_H-M   'P 1'
#
loop_
_entity.id
_entity.type
_entity.pdbx_description
1 polymer ?
#
loop_
_entity_poly.entity_id
_entity_poly.type
_entity_poly.pdbx_seq_one_letter_code
_entity_poly.pdbx_strand_id
1 'polypeptide(L)' 'MSIDQVIEELRAELRNAVYLDERREIEAELELALAERETIWAEQEAIMMAEPPF' A
#
# COMPACT_ATOMS: atom_id res chain seq x y z
N MET A 1 -9.17 2.02 -9.80
CA MET A 1 -8.35 2.76 -8.84
C MET A 1 -7.10 1.96 -8.53
N SER A 2 -5.94 2.56 -8.63
CA SER A 2 -4.68 1.86 -8.37
C SER A 2 -4.34 1.91 -6.88
N ILE A 3 -3.52 0.96 -6.43
CA ILE A 3 -3.07 0.94 -5.04
C ILE A 3 -2.24 2.19 -4.72
N ASP A 4 -1.49 2.70 -5.67
CA ASP A 4 -0.71 3.92 -5.48
C ASP A 4 -1.61 5.12 -5.23
N GLN A 5 -2.74 5.19 -5.90
CA GLN A 5 -3.71 6.26 -5.70
C GLN A 5 -4.32 6.18 -4.31
N VAL A 6 -4.65 4.96 -3.85
CA VAL A 6 -5.16 4.74 -2.49
C VAL A 6 -4.14 5.21 -1.45
N ILE A 7 -2.87 4.87 -1.65
CA ILE A 7 -1.80 5.28 -0.74
C ILE A 7 -1.68 6.79 -0.67
N GLU A 8 -1.73 7.46 -1.81
CA GLU A 8 -1.66 8.92 -1.84
C GLU A 8 -2.84 9.58 -1.15
N GLU A 9 -4.03 9.04 -1.35
CA GLU A 9 -5.23 9.54 -0.69
C GLU A 9 -5.13 9.36 0.83
N LEU A 10 -4.65 8.23 1.29
CA LEU A 10 -4.47 7.97 2.71
C LEU A 10 -3.43 8.90 3.31
N ARG A 11 -2.36 9.17 2.60
CA ARG A 11 -1.35 10.11 3.06
C ARG A 11 -1.90 11.53 3.19
N ALA A 12 -2.73 11.93 2.23
CA ALA A 12 -3.38 13.23 2.27
C ALA A 12 -4.35 13.33 3.44
N GLU A 13 -5.12 12.27 3.69
CA GLU A 13 -6.03 12.21 4.82
C GLU A 13 -5.27 12.28 6.14
N LEU A 14 -4.15 11.56 6.24
CA LEU A 14 -3.32 11.59 7.43
C LEU A 14 -2.78 12.98 7.71
N ARG A 15 -2.36 13.69 6.66
CA ARG A 15 -1.86 15.05 6.77
C ARG A 15 -2.91 16.00 7.29
N ASN A 16 -4.17 15.78 6.91
CA ASN A 16 -5.28 16.64 7.30
C ASN A 16 -5.99 16.18 8.58
N ALA A 17 -5.67 15.00 9.07
CA ALA A 17 -6.30 14.48 10.28
C ALA A 17 -5.83 15.26 11.50
N VAL A 18 -6.80 15.75 12.27
CA VAL A 18 -6.53 16.56 13.47
C VAL A 18 -6.58 15.71 14.72
N TYR A 19 -7.49 14.73 14.74
CA TYR A 19 -7.72 13.89 15.90
C TYR A 19 -6.82 12.66 15.89
N LEU A 20 -6.31 12.30 17.05
CA LEU A 20 -5.41 11.17 17.19
C LEU A 20 -6.06 9.85 16.76
N ASP A 21 -7.33 9.65 17.10
CA ASP A 21 -8.07 8.46 16.74
C ASP A 21 -8.17 8.28 15.24
N GLU A 22 -8.47 9.36 14.53
CA GLU A 22 -8.52 9.35 13.07
C GLU A 22 -7.15 9.06 12.46
N ARG A 23 -6.12 9.66 13.02
CA ARG A 23 -4.76 9.44 12.54
C ARG A 23 -4.36 7.98 12.68
N ARG A 24 -4.70 7.35 13.79
CA ARG A 24 -4.38 5.95 14.03
C ARG A 24 -5.08 5.04 13.03
N GLU A 25 -6.35 5.31 12.74
CA GLU A 25 -7.10 4.55 11.76
C GLU A 25 -6.51 4.69 10.37
N ILE A 26 -6.18 5.92 9.98
CA ILE A 26 -5.58 6.18 8.67
C ILE A 26 -4.20 5.54 8.58
N GLU A 27 -3.40 5.61 9.63
CA GLU A 27 -2.08 4.99 9.67
C GLU A 27 -2.19 3.46 9.50
N ALA A 28 -3.16 2.84 10.15
CA ALA A 28 -3.39 1.41 10.03
C ALA A 28 -3.78 1.04 8.60
N GLU A 29 -4.67 1.80 7.98
CA GLU A 29 -5.07 1.59 6.60
C GLU A 29 -3.91 1.81 5.65
N LEU A 30 -3.09 2.82 5.91
CA LEU A 30 -1.92 3.10 5.09
C LEU A 30 -0.91 1.95 5.17
N GLU A 31 -0.67 1.41 6.36
CA GLU A 31 0.21 0.26 6.53
C GLU A 31 -0.29 -0.95 5.74
N LEU A 32 -1.60 -1.21 5.79
CA LEU A 32 -2.19 -2.30 5.02
C LEU A 32 -2.03 -2.07 3.52
N ALA A 33 -2.26 -0.86 3.07
CA ALA A 33 -2.12 -0.52 1.66
C ALA A 33 -0.67 -0.66 1.18
N LEU A 34 0.28 -0.24 2.00
CA LEU A 34 1.70 -0.39 1.69
C LEU A 34 2.11 -1.87 1.65
N ALA A 35 1.59 -2.67 2.57
CA ALA A 35 1.84 -4.09 2.59
C ALA A 35 1.28 -4.78 1.34
N GLU A 36 0.07 -4.42 0.94
CA GLU A 36 -0.53 -4.93 -0.29
C GLU A 36 0.29 -4.58 -1.52
N ARG A 37 0.77 -3.35 -1.57
CA ARG A 37 1.60 -2.91 -2.68
C ARG A 37 2.89 -3.72 -2.76
N GLU A 38 3.52 -3.97 -1.63
CA GLU A 38 4.72 -4.80 -1.58
C GLU A 38 4.43 -6.24 -2.01
N THR A 39 3.31 -6.78 -1.60
CA THR A 39 2.90 -8.13 -1.97
C THR A 39 2.70 -8.23 -3.48
N ILE A 40 2.04 -7.25 -4.07
CA ILE A 40 1.82 -7.21 -5.52
C ILE A 40 3.16 -7.16 -6.25
N TRP A 41 4.07 -6.31 -5.81
CA TRP A 41 5.39 -6.19 -6.42
C TRP A 41 6.21 -7.46 -6.25
N ALA A 42 6.17 -8.07 -5.06
CA ALA A 42 6.88 -9.30 -4.80
C ALA A 42 6.36 -10.44 -5.67
N GLU A 43 5.06 -10.53 -5.86
CA GLU A 43 4.46 -11.51 -6.74
C GLU A 43 4.89 -11.31 -8.19
N GLN A 44 4.91 -10.08 -8.66
CA GLN A 44 5.35 -9.76 -10.00
C GLN A 44 6.83 -10.08 -10.19
N GLU A 45 7.66 -9.75 -9.22
CA GLU A 45 9.08 -10.09 -9.27
C GLU A 45 9.29 -11.60 -9.27
N ALA A 46 8.54 -12.33 -8.47
CA ALA A 46 8.63 -13.78 -8.43
C ALA A 46 8.26 -14.40 -9.77
N ILE A 47 7.24 -13.86 -10.43
CA ILE A 47 6.85 -14.32 -11.77
C ILE A 47 7.93 -14.02 -12.79
N MET A 48 8.53 -12.84 -12.71
CA MET A 48 9.59 -12.44 -13.63
C MET A 48 10.89 -13.21 -13.39
N MET A 49 11.19 -13.52 -12.14
CA MET A 49 12.40 -14.24 -11.77
C MET A 49 12.25 -15.74 -11.88
N ALA A 50 11.02 -16.24 -11.81
CA ALA A 50 10.74 -17.65 -11.99
C ALA A 50 10.73 -17.97 -13.48
N GLU A 51 11.91 -18.07 -14.05
CA GLU A 51 12.01 -18.43 -15.45
C GLU A 51 11.41 -19.82 -15.68
N PRO A 52 10.63 -19.99 -16.73
CA PRO A 52 10.16 -21.30 -17.08
C PRO A 52 11.37 -22.17 -17.40
N PRO A 53 11.30 -23.45 -17.14
CA PRO A 53 12.45 -24.37 -17.30
C PRO A 53 12.86 -24.58 -18.76
N PHE A 54 12.52 -23.71 -19.62
CA PHE A 54 12.95 -23.74 -21.02
C PHE A 54 13.06 -22.40 -21.59
#